data_2c687ca17b1c049912a2e927be194264
#
_entry.id   2c687ca17b1c049912a2e927be194264
#
_cell.length_a   1.000
_cell.length_b   1.000
_cell.length_c   1.000
_cell.angle_alpha   90.00
_cell.angle_beta   90.00
_cell.angle_gamma   90.00
#
_symmetry.space_group_name_H-M   'P 1'
#
loop_
_entity.id
_entity.type
_entity.pdbx_description
1 polymer ?
#
loop_
_entity_poly.entity_id
_entity_poly.type
_entity_poly.pdbx_seq_one_letter_code
_entity_poly.pdbx_strand_id
1 'polypeptide(L)'
;MFRATSRLRFIEPQLASLVDQPPEGRHWIHEIKHDGYRSLIVIEGGVVRVFTRNGYDWSDRYPGIIRAATNLRCKSAIIDGEAIVQNANGVSDFEGLQSAIRSRSQNIILYAFDLLHLEGHDIRHRRLTERRSMLQHLLGGDAESSIQFSEEFTGDGAAFFKACADSDLEGMVSKHAAAPYRSGRTKTWLKCKCFTESTFVVVGTDRDPKTGALRALLAHNDGVGLNYAGAAFIALAGDERAQFFTVVDRLTTSWAMFKSSRLTDVRWCHPKLTVAVEHLAGCKLLRHATVKRLAT
;
A
#
# COMPACT_ATOMS: atom_id res chain seq x y z
N MET A 1 -32.98 31.86 11.17
CA MET A 1 -31.95 31.92 10.12
C MET A 1 -31.23 30.57 10.08
N PHE A 2 -31.64 29.64 9.22
CA PHE A 2 -30.97 28.35 9.06
C PHE A 2 -29.64 28.59 8.33
N ARG A 3 -28.51 28.44 9.05
CA ARG A 3 -27.21 28.32 8.37
C ARG A 3 -27.30 27.13 7.45
N ALA A 4 -27.18 27.36 6.15
CA ALA A 4 -26.99 26.29 5.19
C ALA A 4 -25.75 25.47 5.64
N THR A 5 -25.97 24.26 6.14
CA THR A 5 -24.89 23.33 6.47
C THR A 5 -24.17 23.02 5.18
N SER A 6 -22.94 23.50 5.04
CA SER A 6 -22.14 23.20 3.86
C SER A 6 -21.99 21.68 3.76
N ARG A 7 -22.33 21.12 2.61
CA ARG A 7 -22.22 19.69 2.33
C ARG A 7 -20.79 19.20 2.63
N LEU A 8 -20.66 18.07 3.36
CA LEU A 8 -19.38 17.45 3.62
C LEU A 8 -18.68 17.09 2.29
N ARG A 9 -17.40 17.36 2.23
CA ARG A 9 -16.58 17.17 1.02
C ARG A 9 -15.38 16.28 1.32
N PHE A 10 -14.77 15.78 0.27
CA PHE A 10 -13.47 15.15 0.33
C PHE A 10 -12.45 16.04 1.07
N ILE A 11 -11.67 15.41 1.94
CA ILE A 11 -10.52 16.02 2.63
C ILE A 11 -9.26 15.35 2.09
N GLU A 12 -8.30 16.14 1.65
CA GLU A 12 -7.01 15.61 1.24
C GLU A 12 -6.35 14.82 2.39
N PRO A 13 -5.92 13.56 2.17
CA PRO A 13 -5.36 12.74 3.23
C PRO A 13 -4.04 13.25 3.79
N GLN A 14 -3.82 13.00 5.09
CA GLN A 14 -2.51 13.10 5.70
C GLN A 14 -1.62 11.96 5.19
N LEU A 15 -0.36 12.28 4.82
CA LEU A 15 0.59 11.35 4.25
C LEU A 15 1.77 11.13 5.19
N ALA A 16 2.15 9.86 5.37
CA ALA A 16 3.31 9.48 6.16
C ALA A 16 4.63 9.74 5.40
N SER A 17 5.65 10.21 6.12
CA SER A 17 7.02 10.31 5.63
C SER A 17 7.73 8.96 5.74
N LEU A 18 8.54 8.60 4.75
CA LEU A 18 9.35 7.38 4.78
C LEU A 18 10.55 7.59 5.71
N VAL A 19 10.83 6.60 6.53
CA VAL A 19 12.01 6.51 7.39
C VAL A 19 12.56 5.08 7.38
N ASP A 20 13.84 4.93 7.68
CA ASP A 20 14.50 3.62 7.65
C ASP A 20 14.23 2.82 8.93
N GLN A 21 14.04 3.51 10.05
CA GLN A 21 13.77 2.91 11.36
C GLN A 21 12.53 3.54 12.00
N PRO A 22 11.75 2.77 12.77
CA PRO A 22 10.63 3.32 13.53
C PRO A 22 11.12 4.32 14.58
N PRO A 23 10.31 5.35 14.88
CA PRO A 23 10.65 6.32 15.91
C PRO A 23 10.58 5.70 17.30
N GLU A 24 11.43 6.18 18.20
CA GLU A 24 11.44 5.80 19.61
C GLU A 24 10.50 6.69 20.45
N GLY A 25 10.06 6.16 21.59
CA GLY A 25 9.35 6.90 22.62
C GLY A 25 7.84 6.58 22.69
N ARG A 26 7.30 6.72 23.91
CA ARG A 26 5.92 6.32 24.28
C ARG A 26 4.80 7.18 23.64
N HIS A 27 5.16 8.23 22.95
CA HIS A 27 4.20 9.11 22.28
C HIS A 27 3.88 8.68 20.85
N TRP A 28 4.41 7.55 20.40
CA TRP A 28 4.10 6.94 19.14
C TRP A 28 3.20 5.72 19.33
N ILE A 29 2.21 5.61 18.47
CA ILE A 29 1.42 4.40 18.25
C ILE A 29 1.81 3.81 16.90
N HIS A 30 1.77 2.51 16.80
CA HIS A 30 2.21 1.77 15.63
C HIS A 30 1.06 0.96 15.06
N GLU A 31 0.90 0.97 13.76
CA GLU A 31 -0.14 0.22 13.05
C GLU A 31 0.50 -0.58 11.91
N ILE A 32 -0.10 -1.70 11.53
CA ILE A 32 0.28 -2.41 10.31
C ILE A 32 0.07 -1.48 9.11
N LYS A 33 1.07 -1.43 8.24
CA LYS A 33 0.93 -0.76 6.97
C LYS A 33 0.23 -1.69 5.98
N HIS A 34 -1.08 -1.55 5.86
CA HIS A 34 -1.87 -2.27 4.87
C HIS A 34 -1.48 -1.84 3.45
N ASP A 35 -1.39 -2.82 2.54
CA ASP A 35 -1.11 -2.58 1.12
C ASP A 35 -2.43 -2.57 0.32
N GLY A 36 -2.94 -1.40 0.04
CA GLY A 36 -4.24 -1.23 -0.59
C GLY A 36 -4.43 0.09 -1.31
N TYR A 37 -5.66 0.55 -1.34
CA TYR A 37 -6.03 1.86 -1.82
C TYR A 37 -6.57 2.73 -0.69
N ARG A 38 -5.87 3.85 -0.40
CA ARG A 38 -6.34 4.86 0.53
C ARG A 38 -7.72 5.35 0.13
N SER A 39 -8.66 5.26 1.08
CA SER A 39 -10.06 5.57 0.84
C SER A 39 -10.65 6.37 1.99
N LEU A 40 -11.37 7.45 1.66
CA LEU A 40 -12.13 8.23 2.62
C LEU A 40 -13.61 7.94 2.44
N ILE A 41 -14.27 7.53 3.52
CA ILE A 41 -15.74 7.44 3.58
C ILE A 41 -16.28 8.78 4.05
N VAL A 42 -17.26 9.31 3.31
CA VAL A 42 -18.03 10.51 3.69
C VAL A 42 -19.49 10.11 3.84
N ILE A 43 -20.02 10.24 5.05
CA ILE A 43 -21.42 9.97 5.42
C ILE A 43 -22.08 11.29 5.71
N GLU A 44 -23.23 11.56 5.08
CA GLU A 44 -24.01 12.76 5.34
C GLU A 44 -25.48 12.57 4.97
N GLY A 45 -26.38 12.70 5.94
CA GLY A 45 -27.83 12.65 5.70
C GLY A 45 -28.31 11.34 5.05
N GLY A 46 -27.72 10.19 5.41
CA GLY A 46 -28.02 8.89 4.86
C GLY A 46 -27.33 8.59 3.50
N VAL A 47 -26.58 9.54 2.95
CA VAL A 47 -25.80 9.33 1.73
C VAL A 47 -24.37 8.98 2.10
N VAL A 48 -23.86 7.87 1.55
CA VAL A 48 -22.47 7.42 1.72
C VAL A 48 -21.73 7.58 0.40
N ARG A 49 -20.52 8.14 0.47
CA ARG A 49 -19.59 8.24 -0.66
C ARG A 49 -18.22 7.75 -0.24
N VAL A 50 -17.50 7.12 -1.16
CA VAL A 50 -16.12 6.68 -0.93
C VAL A 50 -15.20 7.32 -1.95
N PHE A 51 -14.22 8.06 -1.45
CA PHE A 51 -13.26 8.78 -2.29
C PHE A 51 -11.89 8.12 -2.22
N THR A 52 -11.21 8.03 -3.35
CA THR A 52 -9.80 7.64 -3.40
C THR A 52 -8.92 8.73 -2.81
N ARG A 53 -7.64 8.41 -2.58
CA ARG A 53 -6.62 9.37 -2.14
C ARG A 53 -6.59 10.68 -2.93
N ASN A 54 -6.90 10.63 -4.23
CA ASN A 54 -6.87 11.78 -5.13
C ASN A 54 -8.24 12.46 -5.32
N GLY A 55 -9.24 12.08 -4.52
CA GLY A 55 -10.58 12.66 -4.54
C GLY A 55 -11.52 12.14 -5.63
N TYR A 56 -11.16 11.06 -6.34
CA TYR A 56 -12.09 10.42 -7.25
C TYR A 56 -13.16 9.65 -6.49
N ASP A 57 -14.42 9.84 -6.83
CA ASP A 57 -15.54 9.10 -6.26
C ASP A 57 -15.56 7.67 -6.85
N TRP A 58 -15.33 6.69 -5.97
CA TRP A 58 -15.35 5.26 -6.28
C TRP A 58 -16.45 4.51 -5.53
N SER A 59 -17.49 5.20 -5.09
CA SER A 59 -18.59 4.62 -4.31
C SER A 59 -19.19 3.37 -4.94
N ASP A 60 -19.37 3.37 -6.26
CA ASP A 60 -19.90 2.23 -7.02
C ASP A 60 -18.95 1.02 -7.09
N ARG A 61 -17.68 1.19 -6.72
CA ARG A 61 -16.66 0.12 -6.72
C ARG A 61 -16.51 -0.58 -5.38
N TYR A 62 -17.12 -0.03 -4.32
CA TYR A 62 -17.00 -0.51 -2.95
C TYR A 62 -18.36 -0.86 -2.32
N PRO A 63 -19.17 -1.75 -2.93
CA PRO A 63 -20.56 -2.01 -2.48
C PRO A 63 -20.63 -2.55 -1.05
N GLY A 64 -19.66 -3.36 -0.60
CA GLY A 64 -19.57 -3.86 0.77
C GLY A 64 -19.33 -2.74 1.78
N ILE A 65 -18.35 -1.86 1.49
CA ILE A 65 -18.02 -0.72 2.35
C ILE A 65 -19.19 0.27 2.42
N ILE A 66 -19.87 0.55 1.30
CA ILE A 66 -21.06 1.41 1.28
C ILE A 66 -22.14 0.84 2.19
N ARG A 67 -22.44 -0.46 2.09
CA ARG A 67 -23.44 -1.13 2.94
C ARG A 67 -23.05 -1.04 4.41
N ALA A 68 -21.81 -1.35 4.76
CA ALA A 68 -21.32 -1.27 6.13
C ALA A 68 -21.42 0.16 6.69
N ALA A 69 -21.00 1.16 5.89
CA ALA A 69 -21.06 2.57 6.30
C ALA A 69 -22.50 3.09 6.46
N THR A 70 -23.45 2.60 5.66
CA THR A 70 -24.87 2.95 5.80
C THR A 70 -25.47 2.46 7.12
N ASN A 71 -24.92 1.38 7.69
CA ASN A 71 -25.38 0.81 8.96
C ASN A 71 -24.73 1.48 10.19
N LEU A 72 -23.74 2.35 10.01
CA LEU A 72 -23.12 3.09 11.11
C LEU A 72 -24.15 4.06 11.75
N ARG A 73 -24.16 4.09 13.07
CA ARG A 73 -25.10 4.92 13.85
C ARG A 73 -24.59 6.37 13.95
N CYS A 74 -24.56 7.06 12.82
CA CYS A 74 -24.22 8.49 12.77
C CYS A 74 -24.99 9.20 11.65
N LYS A 75 -25.22 10.51 11.82
CA LYS A 75 -25.82 11.37 10.79
C LYS A 75 -24.80 11.92 9.84
N SER A 76 -23.58 12.12 10.32
CA SER A 76 -22.47 12.58 9.49
C SER A 76 -21.12 12.14 10.05
N ALA A 77 -20.24 11.63 9.16
CA ALA A 77 -18.86 11.25 9.49
C ALA A 77 -17.95 11.35 8.28
N ILE A 78 -16.64 11.54 8.53
CA ILE A 78 -15.58 11.35 7.55
C ILE A 78 -14.56 10.40 8.17
N ILE A 79 -14.42 9.21 7.59
CA ILE A 79 -13.56 8.14 8.07
C ILE A 79 -12.42 7.96 7.06
N ASP A 80 -11.19 7.86 7.55
CA ASP A 80 -9.99 7.66 6.75
C ASP A 80 -9.45 6.24 6.97
N GLY A 81 -9.17 5.52 5.89
CA GLY A 81 -8.78 4.12 5.95
C GLY A 81 -8.04 3.64 4.71
N GLU A 82 -7.64 2.37 4.74
CA GLU A 82 -7.04 1.68 3.61
C GLU A 82 -7.96 0.53 3.18
N ALA A 83 -8.40 0.54 1.93
CA ALA A 83 -9.22 -0.53 1.35
C ALA A 83 -8.31 -1.64 0.84
N ILE A 84 -8.54 -2.87 1.30
CA ILE A 84 -7.75 -4.05 0.95
C ILE A 84 -8.63 -5.25 0.61
N VAL A 85 -8.01 -6.28 0.04
CA VAL A 85 -8.46 -7.66 0.06
C VAL A 85 -7.41 -8.47 0.81
N GLN A 86 -7.84 -9.43 1.61
CA GLN A 86 -6.95 -10.35 2.31
C GLN A 86 -6.78 -11.64 1.52
N ASN A 87 -5.56 -12.18 1.53
CA ASN A 87 -5.30 -13.56 1.10
C ASN A 87 -5.73 -14.58 2.18
N ALA A 88 -5.50 -15.87 1.93
CA ALA A 88 -5.85 -16.94 2.88
C ALA A 88 -5.12 -16.84 4.24
N ASN A 89 -4.02 -16.09 4.31
CA ASN A 89 -3.24 -15.88 5.54
C ASN A 89 -3.61 -14.55 6.26
N GLY A 90 -4.65 -13.84 5.80
CA GLY A 90 -5.07 -12.57 6.37
C GLY A 90 -4.18 -11.36 5.97
N VAL A 91 -3.20 -11.56 5.10
CA VAL A 91 -2.31 -10.49 4.62
C VAL A 91 -2.93 -9.78 3.41
N SER A 92 -2.66 -8.49 3.26
CA SER A 92 -3.14 -7.69 2.13
C SER A 92 -2.69 -8.29 0.79
N ASP A 93 -3.65 -8.54 -0.12
CA ASP A 93 -3.41 -8.97 -1.50
C ASP A 93 -3.76 -7.83 -2.47
N PHE A 94 -2.76 -7.10 -2.91
CA PHE A 94 -2.96 -5.94 -3.79
C PHE A 94 -3.45 -6.33 -5.20
N GLU A 95 -3.03 -7.47 -5.73
CA GLU A 95 -3.50 -7.97 -7.04
C GLU A 95 -4.95 -8.43 -6.94
N GLY A 96 -5.26 -9.16 -5.86
CA GLY A 96 -6.62 -9.53 -5.51
C GLY A 96 -7.52 -8.30 -5.38
N LEU A 97 -7.04 -7.23 -4.74
CA LEU A 97 -7.77 -5.96 -4.62
C LEU A 97 -8.04 -5.33 -5.99
N GLN A 98 -7.06 -5.30 -6.90
CA GLN A 98 -7.27 -4.75 -8.25
C GLN A 98 -8.34 -5.52 -9.02
N SER A 99 -8.39 -6.83 -8.86
CA SER A 99 -9.40 -7.70 -9.45
C SER A 99 -10.78 -7.48 -8.82
N ALA A 100 -10.83 -7.41 -7.48
CA ALA A 100 -12.04 -7.17 -6.72
C ALA A 100 -12.70 -5.82 -7.05
N ILE A 101 -11.92 -4.76 -7.23
CA ILE A 101 -12.42 -3.44 -7.64
C ILE A 101 -13.07 -3.49 -9.04
N ARG A 102 -12.47 -4.21 -9.98
CA ARG A 102 -13.04 -4.37 -11.34
C ARG A 102 -14.36 -5.14 -11.35
N SER A 103 -14.44 -6.19 -10.52
CA SER A 103 -15.64 -7.03 -10.39
C SER A 103 -16.65 -6.49 -9.38
N ARG A 104 -16.39 -5.36 -8.72
CA ARG A 104 -17.23 -4.78 -7.63
C ARG A 104 -17.50 -5.82 -6.52
N SER A 105 -16.46 -6.56 -6.13
CA SER A 105 -16.55 -7.62 -5.14
C SER A 105 -16.96 -7.09 -3.76
N GLN A 106 -17.70 -7.93 -3.02
CA GLN A 106 -18.06 -7.67 -1.62
C GLN A 106 -16.89 -7.90 -0.65
N ASN A 107 -15.80 -8.55 -1.11
CA ASN A 107 -14.67 -8.98 -0.26
C ASN A 107 -13.67 -7.86 0.03
N ILE A 108 -13.96 -6.62 -0.36
CA ILE A 108 -13.11 -5.48 -0.05
C ILE A 108 -13.42 -5.00 1.35
N ILE A 109 -12.40 -4.95 2.21
CA ILE A 109 -12.48 -4.48 3.60
C ILE A 109 -11.74 -3.13 3.70
N LEU A 110 -12.31 -2.17 4.41
CA LEU A 110 -11.64 -0.94 4.79
C LEU A 110 -11.09 -1.08 6.21
N TYR A 111 -9.78 -1.00 6.38
CA TYR A 111 -9.16 -0.80 7.70
C TYR A 111 -9.13 0.70 8.01
N ALA A 112 -10.07 1.11 8.85
CA ALA A 112 -10.25 2.49 9.28
C ALA A 112 -9.26 2.83 10.41
N PHE A 113 -8.52 3.91 10.28
CA PHE A 113 -7.48 4.28 11.25
C PHE A 113 -7.54 5.74 11.70
N ASP A 114 -8.44 6.56 11.15
CA ASP A 114 -8.67 7.93 11.62
C ASP A 114 -10.10 8.38 11.36
N LEU A 115 -10.57 9.32 12.18
CA LEU A 115 -11.89 9.97 12.06
C LEU A 115 -11.68 11.49 12.02
N LEU A 116 -12.20 12.11 10.96
CA LEU A 116 -11.92 13.52 10.68
C LEU A 116 -13.10 14.44 11.00
N HIS A 117 -14.31 13.88 10.92
CA HIS A 117 -15.57 14.57 11.18
C HIS A 117 -16.55 13.61 11.83
N LEU A 118 -17.33 14.08 12.79
CA LEU A 118 -18.41 13.32 13.44
C LEU A 118 -19.51 14.26 13.88
N GLU A 119 -20.79 13.91 13.56
CA GLU A 119 -22.00 14.58 14.02
C GLU A 119 -21.96 16.13 13.89
N GLY A 120 -21.59 16.60 12.71
CA GLY A 120 -21.53 18.04 12.42
C GLY A 120 -20.25 18.75 12.89
N HIS A 121 -19.30 18.05 13.51
CA HIS A 121 -18.08 18.64 14.07
C HIS A 121 -16.83 18.20 13.31
N ASP A 122 -16.01 19.16 12.88
CA ASP A 122 -14.65 18.90 12.42
C ASP A 122 -13.76 18.61 13.63
N ILE A 123 -13.29 17.37 13.74
CA ILE A 123 -12.48 16.91 14.88
C ILE A 123 -11.00 16.76 14.54
N ARG A 124 -10.55 17.19 13.36
CA ARG A 124 -9.15 17.08 12.90
C ARG A 124 -8.16 17.77 13.84
N HIS A 125 -8.59 18.81 14.57
CA HIS A 125 -7.76 19.54 15.54
C HIS A 125 -7.51 18.76 16.84
N ARG A 126 -8.29 17.70 17.11
CA ARG A 126 -8.13 16.86 18.31
C ARG A 126 -6.89 15.98 18.20
N ARG A 127 -6.45 15.44 19.34
CA ARG A 127 -5.38 14.44 19.38
C ARG A 127 -5.76 13.19 18.60
N LEU A 128 -4.78 12.51 17.98
CA LEU A 128 -5.02 11.26 17.26
C LEU A 128 -5.71 10.21 18.15
N THR A 129 -5.27 10.04 19.39
CA THR A 129 -5.86 9.08 20.34
C THR A 129 -7.33 9.33 20.60
N GLU A 130 -7.75 10.61 20.70
CA GLU A 130 -9.16 10.96 20.87
C GLU A 130 -9.98 10.62 19.62
N ARG A 131 -9.45 10.96 18.44
CA ARG A 131 -10.13 10.64 17.15
C ARG A 131 -10.26 9.13 16.93
N ARG A 132 -9.22 8.36 17.30
CA ARG A 132 -9.24 6.90 17.20
C ARG A 132 -10.22 6.26 18.19
N SER A 133 -10.28 6.75 19.43
CA SER A 133 -11.28 6.29 20.40
C SER A 133 -12.71 6.54 19.92
N MET A 134 -12.98 7.71 19.32
CA MET A 134 -14.29 8.01 18.71
C MET A 134 -14.57 7.08 17.51
N LEU A 135 -13.56 6.80 16.68
CA LEU A 135 -13.68 5.87 15.55
C LEU A 135 -14.02 4.46 16.03
N GLN A 136 -13.30 3.93 17.01
CA GLN A 136 -13.53 2.60 17.57
C GLN A 136 -14.94 2.47 18.14
N HIS A 137 -15.40 3.49 18.86
CA HIS A 137 -16.77 3.55 19.38
C HIS A 137 -17.81 3.57 18.24
N LEU A 138 -17.57 4.35 17.18
CA LEU A 138 -18.46 4.45 16.02
C LEU A 138 -18.61 3.10 15.28
N LEU A 139 -17.50 2.36 15.13
CA LEU A 139 -17.47 1.09 14.40
C LEU A 139 -18.11 -0.07 15.20
N GLY A 140 -18.10 -0.02 16.53
CA GLY A 140 -18.79 -0.97 17.40
C GLY A 140 -18.24 -2.40 17.45
N GLY A 141 -17.12 -2.69 16.75
CA GLY A 141 -16.40 -3.97 16.85
C GLY A 141 -17.05 -5.17 16.17
N ASP A 142 -17.90 -4.96 15.16
CA ASP A 142 -18.47 -6.03 14.34
C ASP A 142 -17.37 -6.64 13.43
N ALA A 143 -16.94 -7.87 13.73
CA ALA A 143 -15.89 -8.58 13.01
C ALA A 143 -16.27 -8.93 11.56
N GLU A 144 -17.55 -9.04 11.24
CA GLU A 144 -18.05 -9.35 9.89
C GLU A 144 -18.26 -8.11 9.03
N SER A 145 -18.10 -6.93 9.59
CA SER A 145 -18.25 -5.66 8.87
C SER A 145 -17.17 -5.49 7.81
N SER A 146 -17.53 -4.95 6.64
CA SER A 146 -16.55 -4.49 5.64
C SER A 146 -15.77 -3.23 6.05
N ILE A 147 -16.00 -2.69 7.26
CA ILE A 147 -15.20 -1.62 7.85
C ILE A 147 -14.68 -2.13 9.19
N GLN A 148 -13.37 -2.31 9.28
CA GLN A 148 -12.67 -2.80 10.46
C GLN A 148 -11.82 -1.68 11.06
N PHE A 149 -11.68 -1.68 12.39
CA PHE A 149 -10.74 -0.79 13.06
C PHE A 149 -9.32 -1.28 12.81
N SER A 150 -8.41 -0.38 12.42
CA SER A 150 -6.98 -0.69 12.34
C SER A 150 -6.40 -0.68 13.75
N GLU A 151 -6.12 -1.87 14.27
CA GLU A 151 -5.57 -2.02 15.62
C GLU A 151 -4.20 -1.34 15.75
N GLU A 152 -3.90 -0.88 16.97
CA GLU A 152 -2.64 -0.22 17.29
C GLU A 152 -1.80 -1.04 18.27
N PHE A 153 -0.52 -0.90 18.14
CA PHE A 153 0.47 -1.39 19.09
C PHE A 153 1.15 -0.21 19.77
N THR A 154 1.17 -0.24 21.11
CA THR A 154 1.84 0.73 21.97
C THR A 154 2.98 0.06 22.68
N GLY A 155 4.22 0.21 22.19
CA GLY A 155 5.37 -0.48 22.76
C GLY A 155 6.64 -0.19 21.98
N ASP A 156 7.54 -1.15 21.95
CA ASP A 156 8.79 -1.06 21.19
C ASP A 156 8.52 -1.13 19.69
N GLY A 157 8.67 0.01 19.00
CA GLY A 157 8.48 0.12 17.55
C GLY A 157 9.42 -0.77 16.74
N ALA A 158 10.65 -1.00 17.22
CA ALA A 158 11.61 -1.87 16.55
C ALA A 158 11.19 -3.34 16.63
N ALA A 159 10.70 -3.79 17.77
CA ALA A 159 10.14 -5.13 17.93
C ALA A 159 8.89 -5.33 17.06
N PHE A 160 8.00 -4.33 16.99
CA PHE A 160 6.83 -4.38 16.13
C PHE A 160 7.20 -4.41 14.62
N PHE A 161 8.20 -3.61 14.23
CA PHE A 161 8.71 -3.61 12.85
C PHE A 161 9.29 -4.98 12.46
N LYS A 162 10.07 -5.59 13.38
CA LYS A 162 10.58 -6.94 13.17
C LYS A 162 9.43 -7.95 13.01
N ALA A 163 8.41 -7.90 13.85
CA ALA A 163 7.24 -8.77 13.75
C ALA A 163 6.50 -8.58 12.40
N CYS A 164 6.39 -7.33 11.91
CA CYS A 164 5.84 -7.08 10.59
C CYS A 164 6.68 -7.75 9.47
N ALA A 165 8.01 -7.68 9.57
CA ALA A 165 8.91 -8.31 8.59
C ALA A 165 8.83 -9.84 8.64
N ASP A 166 8.82 -10.42 9.84
CA ASP A 166 8.71 -11.87 10.05
C ASP A 166 7.35 -12.44 9.58
N SER A 167 6.33 -11.57 9.43
CA SER A 167 4.97 -11.91 8.97
C SER A 167 4.70 -11.53 7.51
N ASP A 168 5.71 -11.22 6.71
CA ASP A 168 5.62 -10.80 5.31
C ASP A 168 4.67 -9.60 5.06
N LEU A 169 4.51 -8.72 6.05
CA LEU A 169 3.73 -7.49 5.92
C LEU A 169 4.50 -6.41 5.16
N GLU A 170 3.80 -5.47 4.50
CA GLU A 170 4.43 -4.36 3.76
C GLU A 170 5.30 -3.46 4.66
N GLY A 171 4.99 -3.44 5.95
CA GLY A 171 5.67 -2.62 6.94
C GLY A 171 4.74 -2.10 8.02
N MET A 172 5.11 -0.96 8.60
CA MET A 172 4.34 -0.31 9.65
C MET A 172 4.20 1.19 9.42
N VAL A 173 3.21 1.79 10.08
CA VAL A 173 3.04 3.25 10.20
C VAL A 173 3.07 3.63 11.68
N SER A 174 3.99 4.52 12.04
CA SER A 174 4.06 5.12 13.37
C SER A 174 3.37 6.50 13.34
N LYS A 175 2.45 6.73 14.24
CA LYS A 175 1.67 7.96 14.32
C LYS A 175 1.86 8.61 15.69
N HIS A 176 2.11 9.93 15.73
CA HIS A 176 2.28 10.65 16.97
C HIS A 176 0.92 10.81 17.68
N ALA A 177 0.77 10.23 18.86
CA ALA A 177 -0.48 10.05 19.61
C ALA A 177 -1.24 11.37 19.87
N ALA A 178 -0.50 12.46 20.14
CA ALA A 178 -1.07 13.78 20.44
C ALA A 178 -1.25 14.69 19.21
N ALA A 179 -0.88 14.23 17.99
CA ALA A 179 -0.91 15.11 16.83
C ALA A 179 -2.32 15.34 16.27
N PRO A 180 -2.63 16.57 15.81
CA PRO A 180 -3.80 16.83 14.99
C PRO A 180 -3.63 16.21 13.59
N TYR A 181 -4.75 16.06 12.87
CA TYR A 181 -4.74 15.66 11.47
C TYR A 181 -4.43 16.85 10.56
N ARG A 182 -3.46 16.69 9.66
CA ARG A 182 -3.06 17.73 8.69
C ARG A 182 -2.91 17.11 7.31
N SER A 183 -3.65 17.63 6.33
CA SER A 183 -3.54 17.20 4.93
C SER A 183 -2.11 17.33 4.39
N GLY A 184 -1.75 16.47 3.46
CA GLY A 184 -0.42 16.43 2.87
C GLY A 184 0.60 15.66 3.71
N ARG A 185 1.89 15.78 3.34
CA ARG A 185 2.96 15.02 4.00
C ARG A 185 3.39 15.66 5.31
N THR A 186 3.45 14.85 6.36
CA THR A 186 3.83 15.30 7.70
C THR A 186 4.94 14.42 8.30
N LYS A 187 5.58 14.94 9.36
CA LYS A 187 6.51 14.17 10.20
C LYS A 187 5.84 13.54 11.43
N THR A 188 4.54 13.79 11.63
CA THR A 188 3.76 13.20 12.72
C THR A 188 3.20 11.82 12.35
N TRP A 189 3.30 11.43 11.09
CA TRP A 189 3.09 10.09 10.58
C TRP A 189 4.36 9.65 9.84
N LEU A 190 4.92 8.52 10.27
CA LEU A 190 6.12 7.93 9.71
C LEU A 190 5.79 6.52 9.24
N LYS A 191 6.42 6.07 8.15
CA LYS A 191 6.26 4.71 7.66
C LYS A 191 7.61 4.05 7.48
N CYS A 192 7.75 2.84 7.98
CA CYS A 192 8.84 1.92 7.69
C CYS A 192 8.32 0.83 6.78
N LYS A 193 9.10 0.44 5.76
CA LYS A 193 8.74 -0.63 4.83
C LYS A 193 9.63 -1.83 5.06
N CYS A 194 9.04 -3.03 5.06
CA CYS A 194 9.76 -4.28 5.12
C CYS A 194 10.28 -4.63 3.71
N PHE A 195 11.59 -4.52 3.54
CA PHE A 195 12.26 -4.97 2.34
C PHE A 195 12.93 -6.32 2.59
N THR A 196 12.92 -7.16 1.59
CA THR A 196 13.66 -8.43 1.57
C THR A 196 14.55 -8.46 0.34
N GLU A 197 15.63 -9.23 0.41
CA GLU A 197 16.50 -9.47 -0.73
C GLU A 197 16.33 -10.90 -1.22
N SER A 198 16.10 -11.05 -2.51
CA SER A 198 15.95 -12.36 -3.17
C SER A 198 16.70 -12.37 -4.49
N THR A 199 17.04 -13.59 -4.95
CA THR A 199 17.73 -13.80 -6.22
C THR A 199 16.73 -14.08 -7.33
N PHE A 200 16.91 -13.42 -8.46
CA PHE A 200 16.07 -13.57 -9.66
C PHE A 200 16.92 -13.75 -10.90
N VAL A 201 16.32 -14.37 -11.90
CA VAL A 201 16.90 -14.49 -13.23
C VAL A 201 16.47 -13.31 -14.09
N VAL A 202 17.43 -12.67 -14.75
CA VAL A 202 17.18 -11.59 -15.72
C VAL A 202 16.69 -12.21 -17.03
N VAL A 203 15.54 -11.77 -17.51
CA VAL A 203 14.93 -12.24 -18.78
C VAL A 203 14.84 -11.16 -19.85
N GLY A 204 15.20 -9.92 -19.47
CA GLY A 204 15.24 -8.79 -20.38
C GLY A 204 15.44 -7.47 -19.66
N THR A 205 15.44 -6.39 -20.44
CA THR A 205 15.44 -5.02 -19.92
C THR A 205 14.42 -4.18 -20.65
N ASP A 206 13.85 -3.19 -19.95
CA ASP A 206 12.97 -2.19 -20.53
C ASP A 206 13.22 -0.80 -19.92
N ARG A 207 12.38 0.16 -20.28
CA ARG A 207 12.33 1.47 -19.65
C ARG A 207 11.00 1.67 -18.95
N ASP A 208 11.07 2.20 -17.74
CA ASP A 208 9.87 2.60 -17.01
C ASP A 208 9.11 3.66 -17.81
N PRO A 209 7.83 3.45 -18.13
CA PRO A 209 7.07 4.35 -19.02
C PRO A 209 6.84 5.75 -18.43
N LYS A 210 6.99 5.93 -17.11
CA LYS A 210 6.78 7.21 -16.43
C LYS A 210 8.06 8.02 -16.29
N THR A 211 9.18 7.33 -15.98
CA THR A 211 10.45 7.99 -15.63
C THR A 211 11.51 7.83 -16.70
N GLY A 212 11.36 6.90 -17.64
CA GLY A 212 12.37 6.52 -18.63
C GLY A 212 13.55 5.73 -18.04
N ALA A 213 13.56 5.46 -16.73
CA ALA A 213 14.64 4.75 -16.06
C ALA A 213 14.73 3.29 -16.54
N LEU A 214 15.96 2.77 -16.67
CA LEU A 214 16.19 1.38 -17.06
C LEU A 214 15.81 0.43 -15.94
N ARG A 215 15.13 -0.67 -16.33
CA ARG A 215 14.74 -1.75 -15.43
C ARG A 215 15.19 -3.09 -15.99
N ALA A 216 15.49 -4.03 -15.09
CA ALA A 216 15.63 -5.45 -15.40
C ALA A 216 14.25 -6.11 -15.28
N LEU A 217 13.86 -6.87 -16.29
CA LEU A 217 12.72 -7.78 -16.23
C LEU A 217 13.19 -9.10 -15.65
N LEU A 218 12.47 -9.59 -14.65
CA LEU A 218 12.93 -10.64 -13.75
C LEU A 218 11.95 -11.82 -13.73
N ALA A 219 12.46 -13.00 -13.52
CA ALA A 219 11.69 -14.22 -13.35
C ALA A 219 12.23 -15.07 -12.21
N HIS A 220 11.34 -15.85 -11.60
CA HIS A 220 11.70 -16.97 -10.73
C HIS A 220 11.88 -18.24 -11.59
N ASN A 221 12.85 -19.07 -11.21
CA ASN A 221 12.92 -20.45 -11.67
C ASN A 221 12.45 -21.35 -10.53
N ASP A 222 11.27 -21.94 -10.67
CA ASP A 222 10.68 -22.85 -9.67
C ASP A 222 11.02 -24.34 -9.90
N GLY A 223 11.95 -24.62 -10.84
CA GLY A 223 12.32 -25.97 -11.23
C GLY A 223 11.38 -26.62 -12.26
N VAL A 224 10.19 -26.07 -12.47
CA VAL A 224 9.23 -26.48 -13.51
C VAL A 224 9.32 -25.55 -14.72
N GLY A 225 9.66 -24.28 -14.48
CA GLY A 225 9.81 -23.27 -15.52
C GLY A 225 10.14 -21.88 -14.99
N LEU A 226 10.13 -20.92 -15.91
CA LEU A 226 10.33 -19.52 -15.58
C LEU A 226 8.98 -18.82 -15.39
N ASN A 227 8.77 -18.26 -14.22
CA ASN A 227 7.61 -17.44 -13.89
C ASN A 227 8.00 -15.97 -13.79
N TYR A 228 7.32 -15.11 -14.55
CA TYR A 228 7.57 -13.68 -14.53
C TYR A 228 7.33 -13.10 -13.13
N ALA A 229 8.36 -12.47 -12.56
CA ALA A 229 8.32 -11.90 -11.22
C ALA A 229 8.08 -10.38 -11.21
N GLY A 230 8.29 -9.70 -12.34
CA GLY A 230 8.14 -8.24 -12.40
C GLY A 230 9.39 -7.54 -12.93
N ALA A 231 9.50 -6.24 -12.66
CA ALA A 231 10.62 -5.41 -13.05
C ALA A 231 11.27 -4.73 -11.84
N ALA A 232 12.60 -4.59 -11.87
CA ALA A 232 13.39 -3.88 -10.85
C ALA A 232 14.23 -2.77 -11.48
N PHE A 233 14.34 -1.63 -10.80
CA PHE A 233 15.25 -0.57 -11.21
C PHE A 233 16.71 -1.03 -11.07
N ILE A 234 17.56 -0.65 -12.03
CA ILE A 234 18.97 -1.04 -12.04
C ILE A 234 19.76 0.03 -11.29
N ALA A 235 20.08 -0.22 -10.01
CA ALA A 235 20.87 0.68 -9.16
C ALA A 235 22.35 0.29 -9.06
N LEU A 236 22.81 -0.59 -9.95
CA LEU A 236 24.21 -0.95 -10.06
C LEU A 236 25.06 0.26 -10.47
N ALA A 237 26.27 0.36 -9.95
CA ALA A 237 27.22 1.44 -10.24
C ALA A 237 28.57 0.88 -10.75
N GLY A 238 29.37 1.75 -11.35
CA GLY A 238 30.74 1.41 -11.77
C GLY A 238 30.84 0.17 -12.65
N ASP A 239 31.83 -0.65 -12.33
CA ASP A 239 32.17 -1.86 -13.11
C ASP A 239 31.04 -2.90 -13.10
N GLU A 240 30.32 -3.04 -12.00
CA GLU A 240 29.21 -3.99 -11.88
C GLU A 240 28.07 -3.64 -12.83
N ARG A 241 27.78 -2.35 -13.01
CA ARG A 241 26.80 -1.88 -13.99
C ARG A 241 27.27 -2.16 -15.42
N ALA A 242 28.55 -1.91 -15.73
CA ALA A 242 29.12 -2.21 -17.04
C ALA A 242 29.08 -3.70 -17.32
N GLN A 243 29.43 -4.53 -16.35
CA GLN A 243 29.37 -5.99 -16.45
C GLN A 243 27.94 -6.48 -16.70
N PHE A 244 26.96 -5.96 -15.96
CA PHE A 244 25.54 -6.28 -16.15
C PHE A 244 25.13 -6.09 -17.62
N PHE A 245 25.36 -4.92 -18.20
CA PHE A 245 24.98 -4.64 -19.59
C PHE A 245 25.79 -5.46 -20.60
N THR A 246 27.08 -5.67 -20.35
CA THR A 246 27.89 -6.55 -21.20
C THR A 246 27.33 -7.98 -21.27
N VAL A 247 26.89 -8.53 -20.13
CA VAL A 247 26.28 -9.86 -20.08
C VAL A 247 24.92 -9.86 -20.76
N VAL A 248 24.06 -8.86 -20.48
CA VAL A 248 22.74 -8.73 -21.14
C VAL A 248 22.90 -8.64 -22.65
N ASP A 249 23.88 -7.88 -23.15
CA ASP A 249 24.16 -7.73 -24.58
C ASP A 249 24.53 -9.05 -25.24
N ARG A 250 25.38 -9.84 -24.60
CA ARG A 250 25.79 -11.19 -25.06
C ARG A 250 24.64 -12.18 -25.05
N LEU A 251 23.71 -12.03 -24.11
CA LEU A 251 22.57 -12.93 -23.95
C LEU A 251 21.31 -12.47 -24.72
N THR A 252 21.40 -11.37 -25.47
CA THR A 252 20.24 -10.82 -26.21
C THR A 252 19.66 -11.87 -27.16
N THR A 253 18.32 -11.93 -27.21
CA THR A 253 17.57 -12.81 -28.09
C THR A 253 16.38 -12.08 -28.71
N SER A 254 15.95 -12.50 -29.89
CA SER A 254 14.72 -12.01 -30.54
C SER A 254 13.43 -12.66 -30.00
N TRP A 255 13.57 -13.70 -29.17
CA TRP A 255 12.41 -14.44 -28.64
C TRP A 255 11.88 -13.76 -27.37
N ALA A 256 10.57 -13.45 -27.39
CA ALA A 256 9.89 -12.96 -26.21
C ALA A 256 9.73 -14.08 -25.17
N MET A 257 10.35 -13.93 -24.00
CA MET A 257 10.25 -14.94 -22.92
C MET A 257 8.84 -15.00 -22.31
N PHE A 258 8.12 -13.87 -22.31
CA PHE A 258 6.77 -13.78 -21.80
C PHE A 258 5.88 -12.95 -22.73
N LYS A 259 4.64 -13.41 -22.92
CA LYS A 259 3.63 -12.68 -23.71
C LYS A 259 2.75 -11.84 -22.78
N SER A 260 2.81 -10.53 -22.88
CA SER A 260 1.94 -9.62 -22.13
C SER A 260 1.80 -8.29 -22.89
N SER A 261 0.59 -7.77 -22.95
CA SER A 261 0.34 -6.44 -23.51
C SER A 261 1.00 -5.28 -22.74
N ARG A 262 1.51 -5.56 -21.53
CA ARG A 262 2.24 -4.60 -20.70
C ARG A 262 3.75 -4.59 -20.92
N LEU A 263 4.28 -5.59 -21.65
CA LEU A 263 5.70 -5.74 -21.95
C LEU A 263 5.94 -5.31 -23.40
N THR A 264 5.92 -4.00 -23.61
CA THR A 264 6.22 -3.37 -24.90
C THR A 264 7.66 -2.86 -24.88
N ASP A 265 8.32 -2.93 -26.04
CA ASP A 265 9.69 -2.39 -26.23
C ASP A 265 10.75 -3.00 -25.31
N VAL A 266 10.67 -4.34 -25.15
CA VAL A 266 11.56 -5.11 -24.30
C VAL A 266 12.75 -5.63 -25.10
N ARG A 267 13.94 -5.42 -24.56
CA ARG A 267 15.14 -6.13 -25.00
C ARG A 267 15.25 -7.44 -24.23
N TRP A 268 14.85 -8.54 -24.86
CA TRP A 268 14.87 -9.88 -24.27
C TRP A 268 16.27 -10.46 -24.21
N CYS A 269 16.56 -11.27 -23.18
CA CYS A 269 17.81 -12.03 -23.08
C CYS A 269 17.57 -13.44 -22.56
N HIS A 270 18.49 -14.35 -22.90
CA HIS A 270 18.48 -15.72 -22.35
C HIS A 270 18.63 -15.69 -20.83
N PRO A 271 17.87 -16.52 -20.07
CA PRO A 271 17.80 -16.49 -18.61
C PRO A 271 19.03 -17.15 -17.95
N LYS A 272 20.21 -16.54 -18.11
CA LYS A 272 21.49 -17.04 -17.57
C LYS A 272 22.16 -16.08 -16.60
N LEU A 273 21.66 -14.84 -16.51
CA LEU A 273 22.17 -13.84 -15.57
C LEU A 273 21.27 -13.80 -14.34
N THR A 274 21.85 -13.97 -13.16
CA THR A 274 21.17 -13.84 -11.88
C THR A 274 21.56 -12.56 -11.17
N VAL A 275 20.61 -11.96 -10.46
CA VAL A 275 20.80 -10.73 -9.71
C VAL A 275 20.14 -10.82 -8.34
N ALA A 276 20.76 -10.19 -7.36
CA ALA A 276 20.14 -9.96 -6.05
C ALA A 276 19.31 -8.68 -6.12
N VAL A 277 18.08 -8.78 -5.68
CA VAL A 277 17.08 -7.71 -5.77
C VAL A 277 16.48 -7.44 -4.40
N GLU A 278 16.61 -6.22 -3.95
CA GLU A 278 15.85 -5.72 -2.80
C GLU A 278 14.45 -5.36 -3.28
N HIS A 279 13.43 -5.89 -2.64
CA HIS A 279 12.04 -5.65 -2.99
C HIS A 279 11.13 -5.66 -1.77
N LEU A 280 9.92 -5.15 -1.93
CA LEU A 280 8.91 -5.19 -0.86
C LEU A 280 8.55 -6.64 -0.55
N ALA A 281 8.49 -7.00 0.74
CA ALA A 281 8.09 -8.32 1.19
C ALA A 281 6.62 -8.63 0.85
N GLY A 282 6.27 -9.92 0.78
CA GLY A 282 4.88 -10.41 0.65
C GLY A 282 4.19 -10.16 -0.69
N CYS A 283 4.89 -9.69 -1.73
CA CYS A 283 4.29 -9.39 -3.04
C CYS A 283 4.53 -10.53 -4.04
N LYS A 284 3.48 -10.97 -4.76
CA LYS A 284 3.61 -11.92 -5.89
C LYS A 284 4.45 -11.34 -7.02
N LEU A 285 4.14 -10.11 -7.45
CA LEU A 285 4.94 -9.37 -8.39
C LEU A 285 5.80 -8.35 -7.66
N LEU A 286 7.03 -8.21 -8.11
CA LEU A 286 8.00 -7.28 -7.55
C LEU A 286 7.47 -5.85 -7.50
N ARG A 287 7.54 -5.26 -6.31
CA ARG A 287 7.16 -3.87 -6.06
C ARG A 287 8.28 -3.15 -5.33
N HIS A 288 8.52 -1.89 -5.67
CA HIS A 288 9.63 -1.10 -5.15
C HIS A 288 10.99 -1.81 -5.28
N ALA A 289 11.13 -2.59 -6.35
CA ALA A 289 12.24 -3.48 -6.54
C ALA A 289 13.46 -2.78 -7.14
N THR A 290 14.63 -3.13 -6.64
CA THR A 290 15.91 -2.55 -7.05
C THR A 290 16.98 -3.65 -7.13
N VAL A 291 17.65 -3.74 -8.27
CA VAL A 291 18.83 -4.62 -8.43
C VAL A 291 19.99 -4.03 -7.64
N LYS A 292 20.50 -4.77 -6.67
CA LYS A 292 21.55 -4.33 -5.74
C LYS A 292 22.93 -4.81 -6.15
N ARG A 293 23.04 -6.04 -6.68
CA ARG A 293 24.30 -6.65 -7.13
C ARG A 293 24.02 -7.79 -8.09
N LEU A 294 25.07 -8.18 -8.84
CA LEU A 294 25.07 -9.44 -9.58
C LEU A 294 25.12 -10.60 -8.55
N ALA A 295 24.32 -11.64 -8.79
CA ALA A 295 24.41 -12.87 -8.01
C ALA A 295 25.40 -13.83 -8.70
N THR A 296 26.36 -14.32 -7.96
CA THR A 296 27.36 -15.31 -8.41
C THR A 296 26.74 -16.69 -8.47
#